data_4197cace5f4ec4ab27ef174d6eeb24db
#
_entry.id   4197cace5f4ec4ab27ef174d6eeb24db
#
_cell.length_a   1.000
_cell.length_b   1.000
_cell.length_c   1.000
_cell.angle_alpha   90.00
_cell.angle_beta   90.00
_cell.angle_gamma   90.00
#
_symmetry.space_group_name_H-M   'P 1'
#
loop_
_entity.id
_entity.type
_entity.pdbx_description
1 polymer ?
#
loop_
_entity_poly.entity_id
_entity_poly.type
_entity_poly.pdbx_seq_one_letter_code
_entity_poly.pdbx_strand_id
1 'polypeptide(L)'
;MPSGATGDFVLAAPVLATEVEEPGGGTAGAPDPWSSVPVGDSRVCVGCGAQRIDTDGYCEACGLAQPRPRDHQERSLNGVCGVSDRGHRHHRNEDAFAVAATSRPDGSSAVVAVVCDGVSSATRPDDASQAAADSASEALLEALESGVEPETAMTEAIMTAANRVDELADEYEREPSRNAPACTIVSAVVTEGRVTVGWVGDSRAYWFPDDRSGSRRLTVDDSWATRMVEAGLMSEAEAFADPRAHAITGWLGADAIEVEPHTLTFTPDAPGTVLICTDGLWNYAEAAADLAAVVPADARTKPLHAAQTLARYACDRGGHDNVTVALLPVDRVEPHEPTMPNHPPTLVGDSLDSPTIQLREGES
;
A
#
# COMPACT_ATOMS: atom_id res chain seq x y z
N MET A 1 -44.32 21.53 -25.80
CA MET A 1 -43.29 20.50 -25.98
C MET A 1 -42.02 21.18 -26.46
N PRO A 2 -40.97 21.33 -25.66
CA PRO A 2 -39.59 21.49 -26.16
C PRO A 2 -38.79 20.25 -25.83
N SER A 3 -38.11 19.73 -26.84
CA SER A 3 -37.22 18.58 -26.82
C SER A 3 -35.95 18.86 -26.05
N GLY A 4 -35.59 17.96 -25.14
CA GLY A 4 -34.33 18.00 -24.40
C GLY A 4 -33.14 17.68 -25.30
N ALA A 5 -32.09 18.44 -25.14
CA ALA A 5 -30.77 18.15 -25.71
C ALA A 5 -30.00 17.24 -24.73
N THR A 6 -29.75 16.02 -25.18
CA THR A 6 -28.79 15.11 -24.56
C THR A 6 -27.38 15.58 -25.02
N GLY A 7 -26.58 16.06 -24.09
CA GLY A 7 -25.16 16.34 -24.35
C GLY A 7 -24.35 15.06 -24.26
N ASP A 8 -23.93 14.54 -25.42
CA ASP A 8 -22.96 13.46 -25.50
C ASP A 8 -21.56 13.99 -25.17
N PHE A 9 -21.00 13.54 -24.06
CA PHE A 9 -19.57 13.71 -23.80
C PHE A 9 -18.79 12.62 -24.55
N VAL A 10 -18.19 13.00 -25.68
CA VAL A 10 -17.27 12.13 -26.41
C VAL A 10 -15.87 12.36 -25.86
N LEU A 11 -15.33 11.40 -25.13
CA LEU A 11 -13.92 11.32 -24.81
C LEU A 11 -13.14 10.98 -26.10
N ALA A 12 -12.21 11.82 -26.49
CA ALA A 12 -11.39 11.61 -27.67
C ALA A 12 -10.41 10.45 -27.45
N ALA A 13 -10.39 9.49 -28.40
CA ALA A 13 -9.43 8.42 -28.44
C ALA A 13 -8.00 8.94 -28.60
N PRO A 14 -6.97 8.27 -28.02
CA PRO A 14 -5.59 8.68 -28.16
C PRO A 14 -5.11 8.55 -29.61
N VAL A 15 -4.58 9.63 -30.14
CA VAL A 15 -3.97 9.67 -31.48
C VAL A 15 -2.55 9.11 -31.34
N LEU A 16 -2.26 8.02 -32.05
CA LEU A 16 -0.91 7.47 -32.21
C LEU A 16 -0.02 8.53 -32.87
N ALA A 17 1.01 8.97 -32.14
CA ALA A 17 2.03 9.88 -32.67
C ALA A 17 2.91 9.16 -33.68
N THR A 18 2.99 9.70 -34.90
CA THR A 18 3.97 9.32 -35.92
C THR A 18 5.35 9.82 -35.53
N GLU A 19 6.36 8.96 -35.76
CA GLU A 19 7.78 9.23 -35.54
C GLU A 19 8.22 10.54 -36.22
N VAL A 20 8.90 11.40 -35.45
CA VAL A 20 9.62 12.57 -35.97
C VAL A 20 11.09 12.39 -35.66
N GLU A 21 11.92 12.38 -36.70
CA GLU A 21 13.38 12.29 -36.63
C GLU A 21 14.00 13.45 -35.83
N GLU A 22 14.95 13.12 -34.94
CA GLU A 22 15.71 14.07 -34.13
C GLU A 22 16.80 14.78 -34.94
N PRO A 23 17.04 16.08 -34.73
CA PRO A 23 18.31 16.71 -35.02
C PRO A 23 19.19 16.70 -33.74
N GLY A 24 20.39 16.13 -33.87
CA GLY A 24 21.36 16.07 -32.80
C GLY A 24 21.78 17.44 -32.25
N GLY A 25 21.65 17.62 -30.95
CA GLY A 25 22.15 18.71 -30.16
C GLY A 25 22.35 18.29 -28.72
N GLY A 26 23.61 18.37 -28.23
CA GLY A 26 24.00 17.94 -26.90
C GLY A 26 23.17 18.64 -25.82
N THR A 27 22.40 17.86 -25.08
CA THR A 27 21.64 18.32 -23.94
C THR A 27 22.47 18.11 -22.67
N ALA A 28 22.75 19.20 -21.95
CA ALA A 28 23.05 19.11 -20.53
C ALA A 28 21.91 18.30 -19.88
N GLY A 29 22.25 17.20 -19.24
CA GLY A 29 21.27 16.28 -18.64
C GLY A 29 20.32 17.06 -17.72
N ALA A 30 19.03 16.80 -17.85
CA ALA A 30 18.07 17.27 -16.88
C ALA A 30 18.51 16.78 -15.50
N PRO A 31 18.37 17.57 -14.43
CA PRO A 31 18.72 17.12 -13.09
C PRO A 31 17.90 15.86 -12.77
N ASP A 32 18.58 14.85 -12.25
CA ASP A 32 17.96 13.62 -11.77
C ASP A 32 16.88 13.98 -10.76
N PRO A 33 15.57 13.71 -11.02
CA PRO A 33 14.50 14.04 -10.08
C PRO A 33 14.64 13.28 -8.76
N TRP A 34 15.50 12.27 -8.71
CA TRP A 34 15.80 11.45 -7.53
C TRP A 34 17.01 11.93 -6.73
N SER A 35 17.74 12.94 -7.21
CA SER A 35 18.69 13.60 -6.36
C SER A 35 17.92 14.41 -5.33
N SER A 36 18.14 14.11 -4.03
CA SER A 36 17.57 14.86 -2.91
C SER A 36 17.78 16.36 -3.18
N VAL A 37 16.71 17.03 -3.62
CA VAL A 37 16.71 18.48 -3.80
C VAL A 37 16.91 19.04 -2.40
N PRO A 38 18.01 19.80 -2.11
CA PRO A 38 18.11 20.51 -0.86
C PRO A 38 16.84 21.37 -0.75
N VAL A 39 16.16 21.32 0.38
CA VAL A 39 15.08 22.27 0.69
C VAL A 39 15.71 23.65 0.69
N GLY A 40 15.86 24.24 -0.49
CA GLY A 40 16.30 25.60 -0.70
C GLY A 40 15.26 26.53 -0.08
N ASP A 41 15.70 27.74 0.28
CA ASP A 41 14.80 28.80 0.78
C ASP A 41 13.53 28.81 -0.10
N SER A 42 12.38 28.40 0.49
CA SER A 42 11.07 28.20 -0.20
C SER A 42 10.54 29.46 -0.92
N ARG A 43 11.33 30.52 -0.93
CA ARG A 43 11.04 31.81 -1.57
C ARG A 43 11.69 32.01 -2.93
N VAL A 44 12.55 31.09 -3.39
CA VAL A 44 13.29 31.24 -4.64
C VAL A 44 12.83 30.21 -5.64
N CYS A 45 12.33 30.68 -6.80
CA CYS A 45 11.88 29.78 -7.86
C CYS A 45 13.02 28.89 -8.37
N VAL A 46 12.81 27.57 -8.35
CA VAL A 46 13.80 26.60 -8.82
C VAL A 46 14.09 26.69 -10.34
N GLY A 47 13.18 27.30 -11.11
CA GLY A 47 13.35 27.43 -12.55
C GLY A 47 14.00 28.75 -12.99
N CYS A 48 13.55 29.89 -12.46
CA CYS A 48 14.02 31.20 -12.92
C CYS A 48 14.76 32.03 -11.86
N GLY A 49 14.86 31.57 -10.62
CA GLY A 49 15.54 32.23 -9.52
C GLY A 49 14.78 33.45 -8.96
N ALA A 50 13.54 33.72 -9.38
CA ALA A 50 12.74 34.82 -8.85
C ALA A 50 12.30 34.52 -7.41
N GLN A 51 12.24 35.57 -6.55
CA GLN A 51 11.84 35.44 -5.14
C GLN A 51 10.34 35.71 -4.92
N ARG A 52 9.52 35.40 -5.91
CA ARG A 52 8.08 35.67 -5.89
C ARG A 52 7.32 34.41 -6.19
N ILE A 53 7.01 33.69 -5.10
CA ILE A 53 6.17 32.49 -5.11
C ILE A 53 4.84 32.88 -4.47
N ASP A 54 3.73 32.61 -5.14
CA ASP A 54 2.39 32.85 -4.63
C ASP A 54 1.99 31.83 -3.53
N THR A 55 0.80 32.03 -2.96
CA THR A 55 0.28 31.14 -1.88
C THR A 55 -0.02 29.73 -2.35
N ASP A 56 -0.21 29.55 -3.66
CA ASP A 56 -0.50 28.25 -4.28
C ASP A 56 0.78 27.51 -4.70
N GLY A 57 1.94 28.14 -4.49
CA GLY A 57 3.26 27.57 -4.78
C GLY A 57 3.72 27.74 -6.23
N TYR A 58 3.18 28.71 -6.98
CA TYR A 58 3.63 29.03 -8.31
C TYR A 58 4.52 30.27 -8.33
N CYS A 59 5.51 30.26 -9.21
CA CYS A 59 6.34 31.44 -9.43
C CYS A 59 5.57 32.51 -10.18
N GLU A 60 5.35 33.68 -9.58
CA GLU A 60 4.66 34.82 -10.23
C GLU A 60 5.40 35.34 -11.47
N ALA A 61 6.69 35.04 -11.62
CA ALA A 61 7.51 35.54 -12.76
C ALA A 61 7.48 34.62 -13.98
N CYS A 62 7.49 33.26 -13.77
CA CYS A 62 7.57 32.30 -14.89
C CYS A 62 6.43 31.29 -14.89
N GLY A 63 5.53 31.31 -13.90
CA GLY A 63 4.39 30.40 -13.80
C GLY A 63 4.75 28.97 -13.38
N LEU A 64 6.03 28.68 -13.07
CA LEU A 64 6.45 27.34 -12.70
C LEU A 64 5.98 26.99 -11.29
N ALA A 65 5.29 25.85 -11.16
CA ALA A 65 4.96 25.27 -9.86
C ALA A 65 6.26 24.90 -9.12
N GLN A 66 6.32 25.23 -7.83
CA GLN A 66 7.49 24.89 -7.01
C GLN A 66 7.34 23.49 -6.43
N PRO A 67 8.42 22.71 -6.34
CA PRO A 67 8.41 21.40 -5.69
C PRO A 67 7.92 21.52 -4.24
N ARG A 68 7.03 20.61 -3.85
CA ARG A 68 6.51 20.50 -2.48
C ARG A 68 7.13 19.27 -1.84
N PRO A 69 7.35 19.26 -0.51
CA PRO A 69 7.85 18.06 0.18
C PRO A 69 7.00 16.81 -0.07
N ARG A 70 5.70 17.00 -0.33
CA ARG A 70 4.76 15.93 -0.65
C ARG A 70 4.92 15.38 -2.07
N ASP A 71 5.54 16.13 -3.00
CA ASP A 71 5.68 15.70 -4.39
C ASP A 71 6.58 14.46 -4.53
N HIS A 72 7.50 14.27 -3.58
CA HIS A 72 8.32 13.05 -3.47
C HIS A 72 8.63 12.75 -2.00
N GLN A 73 8.27 11.56 -1.55
CA GLN A 73 8.48 11.12 -0.17
C GLN A 73 9.05 9.70 -0.14
N GLU A 74 10.01 9.50 0.75
CA GLU A 74 10.59 8.19 1.04
C GLU A 74 10.64 7.97 2.56
N ARG A 75 10.25 6.78 2.99
CA ARG A 75 10.37 6.37 4.40
C ARG A 75 10.82 4.92 4.48
N SER A 76 11.65 4.61 5.47
CA SER A 76 12.08 3.24 5.76
C SER A 76 12.23 3.07 7.26
N LEU A 77 11.67 1.99 7.80
CA LEU A 77 11.69 1.69 9.22
C LEU A 77 11.67 0.16 9.42
N ASN A 78 12.67 -0.39 10.11
CA ASN A 78 12.74 -1.82 10.45
C ASN A 78 12.51 -2.77 9.25
N GLY A 79 13.01 -2.40 8.07
CA GLY A 79 12.89 -3.19 6.85
C GLY A 79 11.65 -2.89 6.02
N VAL A 80 10.55 -2.37 6.59
CA VAL A 80 9.43 -1.87 5.80
C VAL A 80 9.76 -0.51 5.21
N CYS A 81 9.30 -0.23 4.00
CA CYS A 81 9.53 1.06 3.36
C CYS A 81 8.36 1.47 2.46
N GLY A 82 8.33 2.76 2.14
CA GLY A 82 7.41 3.32 1.16
C GLY A 82 8.07 4.46 0.40
N VAL A 83 7.66 4.60 -0.85
CA VAL A 83 8.02 5.71 -1.75
C VAL A 83 6.74 6.20 -2.40
N SER A 84 6.54 7.51 -2.41
CA SER A 84 5.45 8.17 -3.10
C SER A 84 6.01 9.28 -3.98
N ASP A 85 5.57 9.36 -5.22
CA ASP A 85 5.95 10.37 -6.20
C ASP A 85 4.72 10.93 -6.91
N ARG A 86 4.71 12.23 -7.13
CA ARG A 86 3.62 12.93 -7.81
C ARG A 86 3.42 12.50 -9.26
N GLY A 87 4.42 11.87 -9.87
CA GLY A 87 4.45 11.66 -11.30
C GLY A 87 4.66 12.95 -12.10
N HIS A 88 4.35 12.89 -13.41
CA HIS A 88 4.66 14.00 -14.31
C HIS A 88 3.46 14.84 -14.73
N ARG A 89 2.24 14.35 -14.55
CA ARG A 89 1.03 14.98 -15.07
C ARG A 89 0.13 15.61 -14.04
N HIS A 90 0.12 15.11 -12.81
CA HIS A 90 -0.67 15.67 -11.73
C HIS A 90 -0.04 16.97 -11.20
N HIS A 91 -0.90 17.91 -10.77
CA HIS A 91 -0.47 19.17 -10.19
C HIS A 91 0.01 19.02 -8.74
N ARG A 92 -0.44 17.98 -8.06
CA ARG A 92 -0.11 17.64 -6.68
C ARG A 92 -0.06 16.12 -6.52
N ASN A 93 0.58 15.67 -5.46
CA ASN A 93 0.50 14.29 -5.04
C ASN A 93 -0.74 14.11 -4.16
N GLU A 94 -1.70 13.33 -4.63
CA GLU A 94 -2.96 13.02 -3.97
C GLU A 94 -2.87 11.70 -3.21
N ASP A 95 -1.80 10.92 -3.41
CA ASP A 95 -1.48 9.72 -2.66
C ASP A 95 -0.89 10.03 -1.28
N ALA A 96 -1.06 9.10 -0.35
CA ALA A 96 -0.37 9.08 0.93
C ALA A 96 0.02 7.67 1.34
N PHE A 97 1.03 7.56 2.19
CA PHE A 97 1.40 6.29 2.80
C PHE A 97 1.92 6.46 4.22
N ALA A 98 1.76 5.42 5.02
CA ALA A 98 2.39 5.27 6.31
C ALA A 98 3.14 3.94 6.38
N VAL A 99 4.31 3.95 7.02
CA VAL A 99 5.07 2.74 7.38
C VAL A 99 5.42 2.80 8.86
N ALA A 100 5.19 1.72 9.57
CA ALA A 100 5.37 1.66 11.01
C ALA A 100 5.85 0.28 11.46
N ALA A 101 6.35 0.22 12.67
CA ALA A 101 6.75 -1.04 13.32
C ALA A 101 6.45 -0.96 14.81
N THR A 102 6.00 -2.07 15.36
CA THR A 102 5.73 -2.21 16.78
C THR A 102 6.05 -3.61 17.29
N SER A 103 5.78 -3.86 18.59
CA SER A 103 5.88 -5.17 19.20
C SER A 103 4.54 -5.55 19.82
N ARG A 104 4.13 -6.79 19.59
CA ARG A 104 2.98 -7.37 20.24
C ARG A 104 3.27 -7.70 21.72
N PRO A 105 2.22 -7.97 22.55
CA PRO A 105 2.42 -8.27 23.98
C PRO A 105 3.29 -9.50 24.26
N ASP A 106 3.36 -10.45 23.33
CA ASP A 106 4.23 -11.63 23.40
C ASP A 106 5.70 -11.34 23.03
N GLY A 107 6.01 -10.10 22.65
CA GLY A 107 7.35 -9.66 22.22
C GLY A 107 7.63 -9.90 20.74
N SER A 108 6.71 -10.48 19.98
CA SER A 108 6.87 -10.62 18.53
C SER A 108 6.80 -9.26 17.85
N SER A 109 7.58 -9.08 16.76
CA SER A 109 7.57 -7.87 15.97
C SER A 109 6.40 -7.85 15.00
N ALA A 110 5.84 -6.66 14.77
CA ALA A 110 4.90 -6.40 13.71
C ALA A 110 5.35 -5.19 12.89
N VAL A 111 5.27 -5.30 11.56
CA VAL A 111 5.51 -4.20 10.65
C VAL A 111 4.22 -3.92 9.86
N VAL A 112 3.96 -2.64 9.64
CA VAL A 112 2.73 -2.14 9.03
C VAL A 112 3.08 -1.23 7.87
N ALA A 113 2.34 -1.35 6.78
CA ALA A 113 2.31 -0.36 5.72
C ALA A 113 0.86 -0.08 5.32
N VAL A 114 0.56 1.18 5.07
CA VAL A 114 -0.73 1.67 4.57
C VAL A 114 -0.45 2.53 3.36
N VAL A 115 -1.21 2.37 2.29
CA VAL A 115 -1.18 3.18 1.07
C VAL A 115 -2.60 3.60 0.74
N CYS A 116 -2.79 4.89 0.48
CA CYS A 116 -4.07 5.49 0.14
C CYS A 116 -3.91 6.34 -1.12
N ASP A 117 -4.84 6.20 -2.06
CA ASP A 117 -4.94 6.95 -3.29
C ASP A 117 -6.12 7.92 -3.19
N GLY A 118 -5.86 9.20 -3.34
CA GLY A 118 -6.88 10.23 -3.26
C GLY A 118 -7.69 10.32 -4.55
N VAL A 119 -9.01 10.14 -4.47
CA VAL A 119 -9.89 10.19 -5.64
C VAL A 119 -9.86 11.56 -6.29
N SER A 120 -9.22 11.70 -7.47
CA SER A 120 -8.95 13.00 -8.13
C SER A 120 -10.19 13.83 -8.42
N SER A 121 -11.38 13.22 -8.57
CA SER A 121 -12.66 13.91 -8.75
C SER A 121 -13.28 14.39 -7.44
N ALA A 122 -12.73 14.02 -6.29
CA ALA A 122 -13.17 14.42 -4.98
C ALA A 122 -12.65 15.81 -4.59
N THR A 123 -13.23 16.39 -3.55
CA THR A 123 -12.70 17.60 -2.92
C THR A 123 -11.58 17.20 -1.95
N ARG A 124 -10.40 17.84 -2.04
CA ARG A 124 -9.25 17.59 -1.15
C ARG A 124 -8.85 16.10 -1.06
N PRO A 125 -8.60 15.44 -2.20
CA PRO A 125 -8.22 14.03 -2.20
C PRO A 125 -6.91 13.78 -1.45
N ASP A 126 -5.98 14.73 -1.48
CA ASP A 126 -4.71 14.70 -0.76
C ASP A 126 -4.86 14.74 0.76
N ASP A 127 -5.84 15.45 1.29
CA ASP A 127 -6.13 15.44 2.74
C ASP A 127 -6.84 14.14 3.14
N ALA A 128 -7.73 13.62 2.29
CA ALA A 128 -8.42 12.36 2.52
C ALA A 128 -7.42 11.20 2.62
N SER A 129 -6.54 11.05 1.62
CA SER A 129 -5.52 9.99 1.61
C SER A 129 -4.56 10.08 2.81
N GLN A 130 -4.14 11.32 3.18
CA GLN A 130 -3.27 11.51 4.34
C GLN A 130 -3.97 11.14 5.65
N ALA A 131 -5.20 11.63 5.85
CA ALA A 131 -5.96 11.34 7.05
C ALA A 131 -6.26 9.84 7.20
N ALA A 132 -6.58 9.17 6.10
CA ALA A 132 -6.80 7.73 6.07
C ALA A 132 -5.51 6.96 6.41
N ALA A 133 -4.38 7.29 5.78
CA ALA A 133 -3.11 6.60 6.01
C ALA A 133 -2.63 6.75 7.46
N ASP A 134 -2.71 7.96 8.01
CA ASP A 134 -2.26 8.25 9.38
C ASP A 134 -3.17 7.52 10.39
N SER A 135 -4.49 7.67 10.30
CA SER A 135 -5.43 7.09 11.26
C SER A 135 -5.47 5.56 11.20
N ALA A 136 -5.39 4.96 9.99
CA ALA A 136 -5.30 3.50 9.87
C ALA A 136 -4.00 2.96 10.48
N SER A 137 -2.87 3.63 10.24
CA SER A 137 -1.59 3.23 10.80
C SER A 137 -1.58 3.31 12.33
N GLU A 138 -2.10 4.40 12.91
CA GLU A 138 -2.22 4.56 14.37
C GLU A 138 -3.12 3.48 14.98
N ALA A 139 -4.30 3.25 14.41
CA ALA A 139 -5.24 2.23 14.88
C ALA A 139 -4.65 0.81 14.82
N LEU A 140 -3.93 0.48 13.73
CA LEU A 140 -3.23 -0.80 13.61
C LEU A 140 -2.16 -0.98 14.69
N LEU A 141 -1.36 0.05 14.96
CA LEU A 141 -0.33 -0.02 15.99
C LEU A 141 -0.95 -0.25 17.37
N GLU A 142 -1.96 0.54 17.74
CA GLU A 142 -2.65 0.41 19.03
C GLU A 142 -3.30 -0.97 19.22
N ALA A 143 -3.97 -1.49 18.18
CA ALA A 143 -4.60 -2.79 18.23
C ALA A 143 -3.58 -3.93 18.35
N LEU A 144 -2.48 -3.90 17.58
CA LEU A 144 -1.41 -4.91 17.62
C LEU A 144 -0.66 -4.89 18.96
N GLU A 145 -0.37 -3.72 19.52
CA GLU A 145 0.23 -3.54 20.86
C GLU A 145 -0.69 -4.05 21.99
N SER A 146 -2.01 -3.96 21.77
CA SER A 146 -3.01 -4.51 22.69
C SER A 146 -3.25 -6.01 22.50
N GLY A 147 -2.61 -6.65 21.51
CA GLY A 147 -2.73 -8.08 21.25
C GLY A 147 -3.96 -8.49 20.44
N VAL A 148 -4.63 -7.56 19.79
CA VAL A 148 -5.73 -7.85 18.86
C VAL A 148 -5.20 -8.66 17.68
N GLU A 149 -6.01 -9.62 17.20
CA GLU A 149 -5.63 -10.40 16.03
C GLU A 149 -5.54 -9.52 14.77
N PRO A 150 -4.51 -9.72 13.91
CA PRO A 150 -4.24 -8.83 12.79
C PRO A 150 -5.41 -8.62 11.81
N GLU A 151 -6.25 -9.63 11.60
CA GLU A 151 -7.41 -9.53 10.71
C GLU A 151 -8.50 -8.63 11.30
N THR A 152 -8.77 -8.77 12.60
CA THR A 152 -9.71 -7.87 13.31
C THR A 152 -9.15 -6.45 13.36
N ALA A 153 -7.88 -6.31 13.74
CA ALA A 153 -7.20 -5.01 13.77
C ALA A 153 -7.25 -4.30 12.41
N MET A 154 -7.07 -5.06 11.31
CA MET A 154 -7.14 -4.53 9.95
C MET A 154 -8.52 -3.98 9.61
N THR A 155 -9.58 -4.73 9.88
CA THR A 155 -10.96 -4.29 9.63
C THR A 155 -11.30 -3.04 10.44
N GLU A 156 -10.97 -3.02 11.73
CA GLU A 156 -11.22 -1.89 12.62
C GLU A 156 -10.43 -0.64 12.20
N ALA A 157 -9.18 -0.81 11.76
CA ALA A 157 -8.35 0.28 11.29
C ALA A 157 -8.87 0.93 10.00
N ILE A 158 -9.33 0.12 9.04
CA ILE A 158 -9.96 0.64 7.81
C ILE A 158 -11.25 1.40 8.15
N MET A 159 -12.06 0.90 9.07
CA MET A 159 -13.27 1.61 9.52
C MET A 159 -12.94 2.91 10.27
N THR A 160 -11.86 2.91 11.05
CA THR A 160 -11.35 4.13 11.70
C THR A 160 -10.91 5.16 10.66
N ALA A 161 -10.19 4.72 9.62
CA ALA A 161 -9.81 5.58 8.50
C ALA A 161 -11.04 6.14 7.76
N ALA A 162 -12.05 5.32 7.49
CA ALA A 162 -13.29 5.76 6.86
C ALA A 162 -13.98 6.87 7.68
N ASN A 163 -14.14 6.67 8.99
CA ASN A 163 -14.71 7.67 9.88
C ASN A 163 -13.89 8.97 9.87
N ARG A 164 -12.56 8.88 9.83
CA ARG A 164 -11.69 10.07 9.79
C ARG A 164 -11.84 10.85 8.49
N VAL A 165 -11.99 10.16 7.36
CA VAL A 165 -12.28 10.82 6.07
C VAL A 165 -13.66 11.45 6.05
N ASP A 166 -14.66 10.81 6.67
CA ASP A 166 -16.01 11.37 6.81
C ASP A 166 -16.01 12.66 7.64
N GLU A 167 -15.24 12.72 8.73
CA GLU A 167 -15.08 13.92 9.55
C GLU A 167 -14.52 15.10 8.74
N LEU A 168 -13.63 14.87 7.77
CA LEU A 168 -13.13 15.91 6.88
C LEU A 168 -14.23 16.57 6.06
N ALA A 169 -15.29 15.84 5.72
CA ALA A 169 -16.42 16.39 4.99
C ALA A 169 -17.26 17.36 5.84
N ASP A 170 -17.25 17.21 7.16
CA ASP A 170 -17.98 18.08 8.09
C ASP A 170 -17.20 19.37 8.43
N GLU A 171 -15.88 19.39 8.21
CA GLU A 171 -15.03 20.57 8.41
C GLU A 171 -15.28 21.70 7.39
N TYR A 172 -16.06 21.43 6.33
CA TYR A 172 -16.31 22.35 5.22
C TYR A 172 -17.80 22.66 5.05
N GLU A 173 -18.10 23.88 4.63
CA GLU A 173 -19.41 24.19 4.04
C GLU A 173 -19.57 23.33 2.78
N ARG A 174 -20.45 22.34 2.85
CA ARG A 174 -20.76 21.45 1.72
C ARG A 174 -21.31 22.28 0.56
N GLU A 175 -20.50 22.51 -0.47
CA GLU A 175 -21.01 23.01 -1.74
C GLU A 175 -21.77 21.87 -2.43
N PRO A 176 -23.08 22.02 -2.75
CA PRO A 176 -23.88 20.95 -3.33
C PRO A 176 -23.36 20.38 -4.67
N SER A 177 -22.38 21.05 -5.28
CA SER A 177 -21.80 20.69 -6.58
C SER A 177 -20.44 20.01 -6.48
N ARG A 178 -19.90 19.76 -5.28
CA ARG A 178 -18.59 19.12 -5.08
C ARG A 178 -18.77 17.80 -4.35
N ASN A 179 -18.03 16.78 -4.84
CA ASN A 179 -17.93 15.49 -4.17
C ASN A 179 -17.25 15.66 -2.79
N ALA A 180 -17.57 14.78 -1.84
CA ALA A 180 -16.88 14.74 -0.56
C ALA A 180 -15.40 14.37 -0.72
N PRO A 181 -14.53 14.66 0.27
CA PRO A 181 -13.19 14.08 0.34
C PRO A 181 -13.28 12.55 0.26
N ALA A 182 -12.43 11.94 -0.56
CA ALA A 182 -12.47 10.49 -0.78
C ALA A 182 -11.09 9.93 -1.16
N CYS A 183 -10.82 8.69 -0.76
CA CYS A 183 -9.63 7.95 -1.14
C CYS A 183 -9.88 6.44 -1.14
N THR A 184 -9.01 5.67 -1.80
CA THR A 184 -8.88 4.22 -1.61
C THR A 184 -7.95 3.93 -0.44
N ILE A 185 -7.90 2.67 -0.01
CA ILE A 185 -6.93 2.20 0.97
C ILE A 185 -6.50 0.77 0.65
N VAL A 186 -5.21 0.50 0.77
CA VAL A 186 -4.64 -0.85 0.89
C VAL A 186 -3.62 -0.87 2.01
N SER A 187 -3.71 -1.85 2.87
CA SER A 187 -2.84 -1.99 4.04
C SER A 187 -2.32 -3.41 4.18
N ALA A 188 -1.12 -3.55 4.73
CA ALA A 188 -0.52 -4.85 5.02
C ALA A 188 0.16 -4.85 6.39
N VAL A 189 -0.01 -5.95 7.10
CA VAL A 189 0.66 -6.26 8.37
C VAL A 189 1.45 -7.56 8.20
N VAL A 190 2.71 -7.56 8.63
CA VAL A 190 3.53 -8.77 8.74
C VAL A 190 3.88 -8.97 10.20
N THR A 191 3.47 -10.10 10.75
CA THR A 191 3.79 -10.51 12.12
C THR A 191 3.99 -12.03 12.18
N GLU A 192 5.08 -12.50 12.81
CA GLU A 192 5.42 -13.93 12.92
C GLU A 192 5.40 -14.69 11.57
N GLY A 193 5.83 -14.02 10.48
CA GLY A 193 5.80 -14.58 9.13
C GLY A 193 4.41 -14.77 8.54
N ARG A 194 3.36 -14.33 9.22
CA ARG A 194 2.00 -14.26 8.71
C ARG A 194 1.78 -12.88 8.08
N VAL A 195 1.09 -12.86 6.97
CA VAL A 195 0.71 -11.66 6.23
C VAL A 195 -0.79 -11.47 6.33
N THR A 196 -1.22 -10.28 6.75
CA THR A 196 -2.61 -9.84 6.69
C THR A 196 -2.69 -8.61 5.82
N VAL A 197 -3.57 -8.63 4.82
CA VAL A 197 -3.84 -7.53 3.91
C VAL A 197 -5.29 -7.10 4.09
N GLY A 198 -5.54 -5.78 4.03
CA GLY A 198 -6.89 -5.23 4.00
C GLY A 198 -6.98 -4.12 2.95
N TRP A 199 -8.17 -3.94 2.32
CA TRP A 199 -8.35 -2.93 1.29
C TRP A 199 -9.80 -2.51 1.11
N VAL A 200 -9.98 -1.32 0.55
CA VAL A 200 -11.18 -0.79 -0.07
C VAL A 200 -10.76 0.02 -1.29
N GLY A 201 -11.32 -0.29 -2.46
CA GLY A 201 -10.98 0.35 -3.72
C GLY A 201 -10.15 -0.51 -4.65
N ASP A 202 -9.31 0.11 -5.48
CA ASP A 202 -8.51 -0.52 -6.53
C ASP A 202 -6.99 -0.35 -6.33
N SER A 203 -6.55 0.19 -5.19
CA SER A 203 -5.18 0.04 -4.74
C SER A 203 -4.91 -1.42 -4.41
N ARG A 204 -3.74 -1.94 -4.81
CA ARG A 204 -3.51 -3.38 -4.86
C ARG A 204 -2.40 -3.86 -3.95
N ALA A 205 -2.52 -5.11 -3.50
CA ALA A 205 -1.46 -5.86 -2.83
C ALA A 205 -1.04 -7.08 -3.66
N TYR A 206 0.28 -7.39 -3.61
CA TYR A 206 0.89 -8.51 -4.31
C TYR A 206 1.81 -9.29 -3.38
N TRP A 207 1.95 -10.59 -3.63
CA TRP A 207 2.95 -11.45 -3.02
C TRP A 207 4.00 -11.85 -4.05
N PHE A 208 5.27 -11.63 -3.75
CA PHE A 208 6.41 -12.00 -4.56
C PHE A 208 7.41 -12.84 -3.76
N PRO A 209 7.42 -14.18 -3.92
CA PRO A 209 8.51 -15.01 -3.42
C PRO A 209 9.85 -14.57 -4.00
N ASP A 210 10.96 -14.83 -3.31
CA ASP A 210 12.30 -14.45 -3.79
C ASP A 210 12.62 -15.06 -5.16
N ASP A 211 12.18 -16.29 -5.43
CA ASP A 211 12.33 -16.99 -6.71
C ASP A 211 11.25 -16.61 -7.76
N ARG A 212 10.32 -15.72 -7.40
CA ARG A 212 9.17 -15.30 -8.22
C ARG A 212 8.17 -16.41 -8.58
N SER A 213 8.38 -17.64 -8.17
CA SER A 213 7.44 -18.74 -8.38
C SER A 213 6.17 -18.52 -7.54
N GLY A 214 5.00 -18.56 -8.17
CA GLY A 214 3.74 -18.30 -7.45
C GLY A 214 3.50 -16.82 -7.08
N SER A 215 4.17 -15.88 -7.77
CA SER A 215 3.82 -14.45 -7.68
C SER A 215 2.34 -14.25 -7.99
N ARG A 216 1.64 -13.51 -7.15
CA ARG A 216 0.19 -13.31 -7.30
C ARG A 216 -0.29 -11.99 -6.72
N ARG A 217 -1.39 -11.48 -7.26
CA ARG A 217 -2.19 -10.43 -6.65
C ARG A 217 -2.97 -11.01 -5.46
N LEU A 218 -3.05 -10.24 -4.39
CA LEU A 218 -3.74 -10.62 -3.14
C LEU A 218 -5.11 -9.96 -3.02
N THR A 219 -5.32 -8.84 -3.70
CA THR A 219 -6.54 -8.03 -3.65
C THR A 219 -7.42 -8.26 -4.88
N VAL A 220 -8.71 -7.99 -4.73
CA VAL A 220 -9.68 -7.89 -5.83
C VAL A 220 -10.21 -6.47 -5.80
N ASP A 221 -10.15 -5.77 -6.94
CA ASP A 221 -10.52 -4.36 -7.00
C ASP A 221 -12.02 -4.17 -6.80
N ASP A 222 -12.41 -3.16 -6.02
CA ASP A 222 -13.77 -2.64 -6.00
C ASP A 222 -14.01 -1.81 -7.25
N SER A 223 -14.25 -2.48 -8.37
CA SER A 223 -14.43 -1.87 -9.68
C SER A 223 -15.76 -2.25 -10.33
N TRP A 224 -16.15 -1.46 -11.31
CA TRP A 224 -17.36 -1.76 -12.09
C TRP A 224 -17.25 -3.13 -12.76
N ALA A 225 -16.09 -3.49 -13.33
CA ALA A 225 -15.90 -4.78 -13.97
C ALA A 225 -16.10 -5.93 -12.98
N THR A 226 -15.47 -5.83 -11.80
CA THR A 226 -15.62 -6.83 -10.74
C THR A 226 -17.08 -7.02 -10.35
N ARG A 227 -17.82 -5.93 -10.12
CA ARG A 227 -19.25 -6.01 -9.78
C ARG A 227 -20.11 -6.64 -10.88
N MET A 228 -19.81 -6.39 -12.16
CA MET A 228 -20.54 -7.01 -13.27
C MET A 228 -20.30 -8.51 -13.35
N VAL A 229 -19.09 -8.95 -13.09
CA VAL A 229 -18.70 -10.37 -13.06
C VAL A 229 -19.36 -11.08 -11.87
N GLU A 230 -19.24 -10.52 -10.66
CA GLU A 230 -19.81 -11.08 -9.42
C GLU A 230 -21.33 -11.18 -9.47
N ALA A 231 -22.00 -10.21 -10.08
CA ALA A 231 -23.44 -10.23 -10.30
C ALA A 231 -23.87 -11.22 -11.40
N GLY A 232 -22.91 -11.87 -12.09
CA GLY A 232 -23.20 -12.77 -13.20
C GLY A 232 -23.81 -12.09 -14.42
N LEU A 233 -23.63 -10.76 -14.56
CA LEU A 233 -24.20 -9.97 -15.65
C LEU A 233 -23.31 -9.95 -16.89
N MET A 234 -22.01 -10.15 -16.73
CA MET A 234 -21.01 -10.18 -17.80
C MET A 234 -19.96 -11.25 -17.51
N SER A 235 -19.35 -11.78 -18.56
CA SER A 235 -18.13 -12.57 -18.40
C SER A 235 -16.96 -11.65 -18.05
N GLU A 236 -15.90 -12.18 -17.45
CA GLU A 236 -14.69 -11.44 -17.11
C GLU A 236 -14.13 -10.71 -18.35
N ALA A 237 -13.99 -11.40 -19.48
CA ALA A 237 -13.48 -10.82 -20.71
C ALA A 237 -14.34 -9.65 -21.25
N GLU A 238 -15.67 -9.73 -21.12
CA GLU A 238 -16.57 -8.65 -21.53
C GLU A 238 -16.49 -7.47 -20.56
N ALA A 239 -16.47 -7.72 -19.25
CA ALA A 239 -16.45 -6.69 -18.25
C ALA A 239 -15.14 -5.87 -18.29
N PHE A 240 -13.98 -6.53 -18.43
CA PHE A 240 -12.69 -5.86 -18.52
C PHE A 240 -12.40 -5.20 -19.88
N ALA A 241 -13.17 -5.52 -20.93
CA ALA A 241 -13.12 -4.81 -22.21
C ALA A 241 -13.99 -3.54 -22.24
N ASP A 242 -14.85 -3.31 -21.25
CA ASP A 242 -15.71 -2.12 -21.16
C ASP A 242 -14.88 -0.88 -20.77
N PRO A 243 -15.12 0.29 -21.37
CA PRO A 243 -14.42 1.53 -20.98
C PRO A 243 -14.55 1.92 -19.49
N ARG A 244 -15.55 1.39 -18.79
CA ARG A 244 -15.80 1.63 -17.36
C ARG A 244 -15.12 0.60 -16.46
N ALA A 245 -14.38 -0.35 -17.01
CA ALA A 245 -13.86 -1.50 -16.26
C ALA A 245 -13.21 -1.12 -14.93
N HIS A 246 -12.38 -0.07 -14.94
CA HIS A 246 -11.62 0.42 -13.78
C HIS A 246 -12.33 1.55 -13.00
N ALA A 247 -13.59 1.87 -13.31
CA ALA A 247 -14.33 2.81 -12.48
C ALA A 247 -14.52 2.22 -11.08
N ILE A 248 -13.97 2.88 -10.07
CA ILE A 248 -14.07 2.43 -8.67
C ILE A 248 -15.51 2.43 -8.19
N THR A 249 -15.85 1.44 -7.38
CA THR A 249 -17.20 1.27 -6.79
C THR A 249 -17.15 1.16 -5.25
N GLY A 250 -15.95 1.15 -4.66
CA GLY A 250 -15.69 1.20 -3.24
C GLY A 250 -14.60 2.24 -2.94
N TRP A 251 -14.81 3.08 -1.92
CA TRP A 251 -13.87 4.09 -1.43
C TRP A 251 -14.21 4.50 0.00
N LEU A 252 -13.28 5.19 0.67
CA LEU A 252 -13.52 5.86 1.95
C LEU A 252 -13.95 7.30 1.66
N GLY A 253 -15.09 7.73 2.19
CA GLY A 253 -15.62 9.08 2.01
C GLY A 253 -17.09 9.20 2.37
N ALA A 254 -17.51 10.39 2.76
CA ALA A 254 -18.87 10.66 3.26
C ALA A 254 -19.99 10.48 2.20
N ASP A 255 -19.65 10.29 0.95
CA ASP A 255 -20.55 9.95 -0.14
C ASP A 255 -20.52 8.44 -0.51
N ALA A 256 -19.71 7.63 0.16
CA ALA A 256 -19.77 6.18 0.06
C ALA A 256 -21.10 5.66 0.63
N ILE A 257 -21.76 4.76 -0.10
CA ILE A 257 -23.04 4.18 0.35
C ILE A 257 -22.81 3.24 1.54
N GLU A 258 -21.76 2.43 1.45
CA GLU A 258 -21.34 1.48 2.46
C GLU A 258 -19.84 1.25 2.30
N VAL A 259 -19.11 1.20 3.39
CA VAL A 259 -17.69 0.84 3.40
C VAL A 259 -17.58 -0.59 3.88
N GLU A 260 -17.19 -1.50 2.97
CA GLU A 260 -17.00 -2.92 3.25
C GLU A 260 -15.50 -3.27 3.18
N PRO A 261 -14.76 -3.29 4.30
CA PRO A 261 -13.36 -3.70 4.29
C PRO A 261 -13.18 -5.15 3.88
N HIS A 262 -12.35 -5.39 2.87
CA HIS A 262 -11.90 -6.73 2.51
C HIS A 262 -10.65 -7.08 3.28
N THR A 263 -10.50 -8.34 3.70
CA THR A 263 -9.30 -8.85 4.37
C THR A 263 -8.86 -10.19 3.81
N LEU A 264 -7.55 -10.43 3.82
CA LEU A 264 -6.93 -11.70 3.46
C LEU A 264 -5.75 -11.96 4.40
N THR A 265 -5.76 -13.12 5.06
CA THR A 265 -4.64 -13.57 5.90
C THR A 265 -4.05 -14.87 5.35
N PHE A 266 -2.73 -14.94 5.22
CA PHE A 266 -2.03 -16.17 4.81
C PHE A 266 -0.64 -16.26 5.43
N THR A 267 -0.10 -17.47 5.48
CA THR A 267 1.30 -17.73 5.87
C THR A 267 2.05 -18.14 4.61
N PRO A 268 3.03 -17.35 4.15
CA PRO A 268 3.88 -17.72 3.04
C PRO A 268 4.69 -18.98 3.31
N ASP A 269 4.84 -19.83 2.31
CA ASP A 269 5.65 -21.06 2.34
C ASP A 269 7.13 -20.81 2.01
N ALA A 270 7.46 -19.62 1.51
CA ALA A 270 8.79 -19.20 1.13
C ALA A 270 9.07 -17.76 1.60
N PRO A 271 10.34 -17.36 1.74
CA PRO A 271 10.67 -15.95 1.95
C PRO A 271 10.34 -15.12 0.70
N GLY A 272 9.98 -13.86 0.91
CA GLY A 272 9.58 -12.98 -0.19
C GLY A 272 9.24 -11.58 0.28
N THR A 273 8.46 -10.88 -0.53
CA THR A 273 8.07 -9.50 -0.27
C THR A 273 6.59 -9.30 -0.57
N VAL A 274 5.86 -8.66 0.33
CA VAL A 274 4.57 -8.06 0.05
C VAL A 274 4.80 -6.69 -0.55
N LEU A 275 4.14 -6.40 -1.64
CA LEU A 275 4.10 -5.09 -2.27
C LEU A 275 2.66 -4.59 -2.23
N ILE A 276 2.46 -3.35 -1.75
CA ILE A 276 1.20 -2.64 -1.87
C ILE A 276 1.42 -1.35 -2.65
N CYS A 277 0.47 -0.97 -3.52
CA CYS A 277 0.64 0.19 -4.39
C CYS A 277 -0.69 0.77 -4.88
N THR A 278 -0.64 2.03 -5.30
CA THR A 278 -1.70 2.72 -6.04
C THR A 278 -1.71 2.32 -7.52
N ASP A 279 -2.71 2.76 -8.24
CA ASP A 279 -2.91 2.48 -9.68
C ASP A 279 -1.83 3.11 -10.56
N GLY A 280 -1.18 4.18 -10.11
CA GLY A 280 -0.05 4.80 -10.79
C GLY A 280 1.14 3.87 -11.02
N LEU A 281 1.27 2.77 -10.25
CA LEU A 281 2.22 1.70 -10.55
C LEU A 281 1.59 0.58 -11.38
N TRP A 282 0.49 -0.02 -10.90
CA TRP A 282 -0.02 -1.25 -11.52
C TRP A 282 -0.61 -1.04 -12.91
N ASN A 283 -1.02 0.16 -13.28
CA ASN A 283 -1.43 0.52 -14.65
C ASN A 283 -0.32 0.28 -15.70
N TYR A 284 0.95 0.24 -15.29
CA TYR A 284 2.09 -0.07 -16.18
C TYR A 284 2.52 -1.54 -16.16
N ALA A 285 2.00 -2.35 -15.23
CA ALA A 285 2.31 -3.77 -15.07
C ALA A 285 1.14 -4.46 -14.34
N GLU A 286 0.01 -4.59 -15.03
CA GLU A 286 -1.27 -4.98 -14.42
C GLU A 286 -1.27 -6.43 -13.91
N ALA A 287 -0.73 -7.35 -14.71
CA ALA A 287 -0.62 -8.74 -14.29
C ALA A 287 0.49 -8.92 -13.25
N ALA A 288 0.24 -9.76 -12.25
CA ALA A 288 1.24 -10.05 -11.22
C ALA A 288 2.57 -10.57 -11.80
N ALA A 289 2.54 -11.30 -12.92
CA ALA A 289 3.72 -11.77 -13.62
C ALA A 289 4.53 -10.62 -14.24
N ASP A 290 3.87 -9.61 -14.80
CA ASP A 290 4.52 -8.46 -15.42
C ASP A 290 5.18 -7.59 -14.32
N LEU A 291 4.47 -7.38 -13.21
CA LEU A 291 5.03 -6.66 -12.07
C LEU A 291 6.19 -7.43 -11.42
N ALA A 292 6.08 -8.77 -11.31
CA ALA A 292 7.16 -9.63 -10.81
C ALA A 292 8.46 -9.52 -11.64
N ALA A 293 8.32 -9.27 -12.94
CA ALA A 293 9.48 -9.10 -13.84
C ALA A 293 10.24 -7.79 -13.61
N VAL A 294 9.58 -6.76 -13.06
CA VAL A 294 10.18 -5.44 -12.77
C VAL A 294 10.59 -5.26 -11.32
N VAL A 295 10.01 -6.03 -10.39
CA VAL A 295 10.44 -6.03 -8.99
C VAL A 295 11.88 -6.53 -8.88
N PRO A 296 12.84 -5.74 -8.32
CA PRO A 296 14.22 -6.16 -8.17
C PRO A 296 14.37 -7.49 -7.43
N ALA A 297 15.31 -8.32 -7.84
CA ALA A 297 15.53 -9.66 -7.26
C ALA A 297 15.90 -9.58 -5.75
N ASP A 298 16.52 -8.48 -5.33
CA ASP A 298 16.94 -8.21 -3.96
C ASP A 298 15.91 -7.37 -3.18
N ALA A 299 14.64 -7.30 -3.62
CA ALA A 299 13.59 -6.47 -3.01
C ALA A 299 13.41 -6.75 -1.50
N ARG A 300 13.50 -8.03 -1.07
CA ARG A 300 13.39 -8.39 0.34
C ARG A 300 14.55 -7.84 1.19
N THR A 301 15.76 -7.83 0.66
CA THR A 301 16.96 -7.39 1.39
C THR A 301 17.27 -5.91 1.23
N LYS A 302 16.76 -5.28 0.16
CA LYS A 302 16.90 -3.84 -0.14
C LYS A 302 15.56 -3.22 -0.53
N PRO A 303 14.58 -3.26 0.37
CA PRO A 303 13.21 -2.87 0.04
C PRO A 303 13.10 -1.42 -0.42
N LEU A 304 13.80 -0.47 0.19
CA LEU A 304 13.76 0.93 -0.23
C LEU A 304 14.28 1.12 -1.66
N HIS A 305 15.40 0.49 -2.01
CA HIS A 305 15.92 0.53 -3.38
C HIS A 305 14.92 -0.07 -4.39
N ALA A 306 14.23 -1.14 -4.00
CA ALA A 306 13.21 -1.74 -4.84
C ALA A 306 11.99 -0.82 -5.01
N ALA A 307 11.51 -0.17 -3.94
CA ALA A 307 10.42 0.79 -4.01
C ALA A 307 10.77 1.99 -4.92
N GLN A 308 11.98 2.56 -4.76
CA GLN A 308 12.51 3.62 -5.64
C GLN A 308 12.55 3.18 -7.10
N THR A 309 12.99 1.94 -7.36
CA THR A 309 13.07 1.40 -8.73
C THR A 309 11.68 1.26 -9.35
N LEU A 310 10.68 0.84 -8.58
CA LEU A 310 9.31 0.68 -9.04
C LEU A 310 8.62 2.02 -9.30
N ALA A 311 8.79 3.00 -8.41
CA ALA A 311 8.26 4.33 -8.62
C ALA A 311 8.89 5.00 -9.85
N ARG A 312 10.22 4.87 -10.03
CA ARG A 312 10.92 5.32 -11.24
C ARG A 312 10.43 4.61 -12.49
N TYR A 313 10.19 3.29 -12.42
CA TYR A 313 9.66 2.51 -13.54
C TYR A 313 8.34 3.09 -14.08
N ALA A 314 7.44 3.52 -13.21
CA ALA A 314 6.18 4.15 -13.60
C ALA A 314 6.39 5.57 -14.16
N CYS A 315 7.24 6.38 -13.51
CA CYS A 315 7.58 7.73 -13.99
C CYS A 315 8.24 7.69 -15.37
N ASP A 316 9.21 6.81 -15.61
CA ASP A 316 9.90 6.66 -16.91
C ASP A 316 8.96 6.22 -18.04
N ARG A 317 7.82 5.62 -17.71
CA ARG A 317 6.75 5.22 -18.67
C ARG A 317 5.68 6.28 -18.88
N GLY A 318 5.87 7.44 -18.33
CA GLY A 318 5.00 8.60 -18.55
C GLY A 318 4.52 9.27 -17.28
N GLY A 319 4.59 8.60 -16.11
CA GLY A 319 4.17 9.16 -14.83
C GLY A 319 2.80 9.83 -14.92
N HIS A 320 1.82 9.10 -15.46
CA HIS A 320 0.52 9.68 -15.78
C HIS A 320 -0.27 10.01 -14.52
N ASP A 321 -0.04 9.24 -13.45
CA ASP A 321 -0.66 9.42 -12.15
C ASP A 321 0.37 9.58 -11.04
N ASN A 322 -0.10 9.87 -9.82
CA ASN A 322 0.66 9.73 -8.60
C ASN A 322 1.05 8.25 -8.41
N VAL A 323 2.23 7.99 -7.89
CA VAL A 323 2.78 6.63 -7.77
C VAL A 323 3.21 6.39 -6.35
N THR A 324 2.52 5.50 -5.66
CA THR A 324 2.89 5.14 -4.28
C THR A 324 3.09 3.64 -4.16
N VAL A 325 4.21 3.25 -3.57
CA VAL A 325 4.64 1.86 -3.40
C VAL A 325 5.15 1.65 -1.99
N ALA A 326 4.68 0.62 -1.31
CA ALA A 326 5.29 0.16 -0.07
C ALA A 326 5.66 -1.32 -0.15
N LEU A 327 6.76 -1.68 0.49
CA LEU A 327 7.33 -3.03 0.51
C LEU A 327 7.54 -3.52 1.93
N LEU A 328 7.03 -4.72 2.21
CA LEU A 328 7.18 -5.42 3.48
C LEU A 328 7.91 -6.74 3.22
N PRO A 329 9.19 -6.84 3.60
CA PRO A 329 9.92 -8.09 3.59
C PRO A 329 9.29 -9.13 4.50
N VAL A 330 9.22 -10.37 4.03
CA VAL A 330 8.71 -11.51 4.81
C VAL A 330 9.78 -12.59 4.82
N ASP A 331 10.31 -12.86 5.99
CA ASP A 331 11.24 -13.95 6.20
C ASP A 331 10.46 -15.25 6.48
N ARG A 332 11.08 -16.37 6.14
CA ARG A 332 10.50 -17.67 6.48
C ARG A 332 10.54 -17.84 7.99
N VAL A 333 9.41 -18.15 8.60
CA VAL A 333 9.39 -18.62 9.98
C VAL A 333 9.87 -20.06 9.97
N GLU A 334 11.05 -20.30 10.52
CA GLU A 334 11.46 -21.68 10.85
C GLU A 334 10.47 -22.21 11.90
N PRO A 335 9.90 -23.42 11.71
CA PRO A 335 9.10 -24.03 12.73
C PRO A 335 9.91 -24.09 14.03
N HIS A 336 9.39 -23.50 15.09
CA HIS A 336 10.06 -23.55 16.38
C HIS A 336 10.09 -25.01 16.82
N GLU A 337 11.23 -25.68 16.61
CA GLU A 337 11.43 -26.98 17.24
C GLU A 337 11.31 -26.77 18.75
N PRO A 338 10.40 -27.47 19.44
CA PRO A 338 10.29 -27.34 20.88
C PRO A 338 11.65 -27.73 21.47
N THR A 339 12.32 -26.76 22.09
CA THR A 339 13.59 -27.00 22.80
C THR A 339 13.29 -28.02 23.89
N MET A 340 13.59 -29.28 23.63
CA MET A 340 13.51 -30.31 24.62
C MET A 340 14.40 -29.90 25.79
N PRO A 341 13.88 -29.82 27.01
CA PRO A 341 14.70 -29.45 28.15
C PRO A 341 15.85 -30.48 28.28
N ASN A 342 17.07 -29.97 28.17
CA ASN A 342 18.29 -30.75 28.23
C ASN A 342 18.59 -31.13 29.69
N HIS A 343 17.66 -31.90 30.31
CA HIS A 343 17.89 -32.55 31.57
C HIS A 343 17.97 -34.05 31.30
N PRO A 344 19.16 -34.67 31.44
CA PRO A 344 19.22 -36.12 31.52
C PRO A 344 18.40 -36.55 32.76
N PRO A 345 17.62 -37.60 32.67
CA PRO A 345 16.89 -38.09 33.84
C PRO A 345 17.90 -38.46 34.91
N THR A 346 17.85 -37.77 36.05
CA THR A 346 18.61 -38.14 37.25
C THR A 346 18.01 -39.47 37.70
N LEU A 347 18.72 -40.57 37.44
CA LEU A 347 18.40 -41.86 38.04
C LEU A 347 18.64 -41.72 39.55
N VAL A 348 17.57 -41.53 40.29
CA VAL A 348 17.57 -41.73 41.74
C VAL A 348 17.66 -43.22 41.94
N GLY A 349 18.82 -43.70 42.36
CA GLY A 349 19.03 -45.08 42.77
C GLY A 349 18.27 -45.34 44.04
N ASP A 350 17.16 -46.07 43.98
CA ASP A 350 16.51 -46.67 45.12
C ASP A 350 17.38 -47.81 45.64
N SER A 351 17.97 -47.61 46.82
CA SER A 351 18.59 -48.64 47.63
C SER A 351 17.48 -49.57 48.13
N LEU A 352 17.36 -50.76 47.51
CA LEU A 352 16.52 -51.80 48.01
C LEU A 352 17.19 -52.46 49.27
N ASP A 353 16.86 -51.96 50.45
CA ASP A 353 17.02 -52.69 51.69
C ASP A 353 15.95 -53.78 51.71
N SER A 354 16.39 -55.05 51.58
CA SER A 354 15.56 -56.25 51.70
C SER A 354 15.36 -56.58 53.14
N PRO A 355 14.15 -56.64 53.70
CA PRO A 355 13.93 -57.26 55.02
C PRO A 355 13.92 -58.76 54.88
N THR A 356 14.82 -59.41 55.63
CA THR A 356 14.91 -60.89 55.89
C THR A 356 13.69 -61.34 56.65
N ILE A 357 12.80 -62.13 56.02
CA ILE A 357 11.69 -62.84 56.72
C ILE A 357 12.22 -64.16 57.25
N GLN A 358 12.32 -64.24 58.57
CA GLN A 358 12.51 -65.53 59.28
C GLN A 358 11.18 -66.26 59.33
N LEU A 359 11.14 -67.41 58.69
CA LEU A 359 10.07 -68.38 58.89
C LEU A 359 10.27 -69.09 60.29
N ARG A 360 9.31 -68.92 61.14
CA ARG A 360 9.17 -69.78 62.35
C ARG A 360 8.28 -70.98 62.02
N GLU A 361 8.89 -72.11 62.02
CA GLU A 361 8.16 -73.38 62.19
C GLU A 361 7.55 -73.44 63.61
N GLY A 362 6.31 -73.77 63.72
CA GLY A 362 5.58 -74.04 65.00
C GLY A 362 4.64 -75.18 64.86
N GLU A 363 4.96 -76.13 65.55
CA GLU A 363 4.30 -77.45 65.76
C GLU A 363 2.87 -77.33 66.32
N SER A 364 2.13 -78.39 66.00
CA SER A 364 0.99 -79.08 66.63
C SER A 364 -0.35 -78.80 66.03
#